data_73d800bac779105970fb93554281e467
#
_entry.id   73d800bac779105970fb93554281e467
#
_cell.length_a   1.000
_cell.length_b   1.000
_cell.length_c   1.000
_cell.angle_alpha   90.00
_cell.angle_beta   90.00
_cell.angle_gamma   90.00
#
_symmetry.space_group_name_H-M   'P 1'
#
loop_
_entity.id
_entity.type
_entity.pdbx_description
1 polymer ?
#
loop_
_entity_poly.entity_id
_entity_poly.type
_entity_poly.pdbx_seq_one_letter_code
_entity_poly.pdbx_strand_id
1 'polypeptide(L)'
;MLAWVLGASVGSPVWAKTPAPVFVLNSLDGNVSVIDPVSWTETKRIPTGKEPHHLYLTPDEKSVIVANALSDSLTFIDPRTAQVQRTVTGILDPYQLRFSPDMKWFVIAANRLNHVDIYRWDGQNATLAKRIPTGKTPSHLWIDSQSKIAWVSMQDSDELVAIDLGTQTLKSRTQIGSVPADVFGTPDDKFLLVAVMGHDGVEVYDISTVQPKLVKTIPTGKGAHAFRALGDKRHVLVSNRVGNSISQIDYLNMGVVAEFPGPSGPDCMDITADGQTILVASRWAKKLTVIDIATRKVLRQIPVGKSPHGVWTLDHAPRN
;
A
#
# COMPACT_ATOMS: atom_id res chain seq x y z
N MET A 1 -24.41 -43.27 -49.80
CA MET A 1 -23.22 -43.18 -48.90
C MET A 1 -22.96 -41.70 -48.66
N LEU A 2 -23.35 -41.19 -47.49
CA LEU A 2 -23.02 -39.81 -47.06
C LEU A 2 -21.79 -39.87 -46.18
N ALA A 3 -20.73 -39.25 -46.58
CA ALA A 3 -19.51 -39.10 -45.80
C ALA A 3 -19.64 -37.89 -44.85
N TRP A 4 -19.57 -38.10 -43.56
CA TRP A 4 -19.45 -37.05 -42.53
C TRP A 4 -17.99 -36.62 -42.44
N VAL A 5 -17.71 -35.33 -42.75
CA VAL A 5 -16.42 -34.72 -42.51
C VAL A 5 -16.45 -34.15 -41.09
N LEU A 6 -15.74 -34.80 -40.18
CA LEU A 6 -15.48 -34.28 -38.83
C LEU A 6 -14.44 -33.15 -38.94
N GLY A 7 -14.92 -31.91 -38.87
CA GLY A 7 -14.06 -30.73 -38.73
C GLY A 7 -13.48 -30.66 -37.32
N ALA A 8 -12.20 -30.96 -37.15
CA ALA A 8 -11.48 -30.69 -35.93
C ALA A 8 -11.25 -29.18 -35.78
N SER A 9 -11.93 -28.54 -34.82
CA SER A 9 -11.65 -27.16 -34.42
C SER A 9 -10.33 -27.14 -33.63
N VAL A 10 -9.27 -26.68 -34.27
CA VAL A 10 -7.99 -26.36 -33.60
C VAL A 10 -8.22 -25.08 -32.79
N GLY A 11 -8.47 -25.24 -31.51
CA GLY A 11 -8.53 -24.10 -30.58
C GLY A 11 -7.19 -23.36 -30.62
N SER A 12 -7.23 -22.06 -30.87
CA SER A 12 -6.05 -21.20 -30.81
C SER A 12 -5.42 -21.33 -29.42
N PRO A 13 -4.07 -21.48 -29.31
CA PRO A 13 -3.41 -21.55 -28.03
C PRO A 13 -3.66 -20.24 -27.26
N VAL A 14 -4.32 -20.33 -26.10
CA VAL A 14 -4.38 -19.22 -25.15
C VAL A 14 -2.98 -19.06 -24.62
N TRP A 15 -2.25 -18.09 -25.14
CA TRP A 15 -0.95 -17.70 -24.61
C TRP A 15 -1.15 -17.22 -23.17
N ALA A 16 -0.66 -17.97 -22.20
CA ALA A 16 -0.68 -17.54 -20.81
C ALA A 16 0.05 -16.19 -20.71
N LYS A 17 -0.64 -15.16 -20.23
CA LYS A 17 -0.07 -13.83 -20.04
C LYS A 17 1.14 -13.96 -19.10
N THR A 18 2.29 -13.48 -19.53
CA THR A 18 3.48 -13.43 -18.65
C THR A 18 3.16 -12.64 -17.40
N PRO A 19 3.33 -13.20 -16.20
CA PRO A 19 3.05 -12.49 -14.97
C PRO A 19 3.87 -11.20 -14.86
N ALA A 20 3.28 -10.14 -14.30
CA ALA A 20 3.98 -8.89 -14.07
C ALA A 20 5.02 -9.06 -12.94
N PRO A 21 6.15 -8.35 -13.01
CA PRO A 21 7.19 -8.43 -11.98
C PRO A 21 6.70 -7.92 -10.62
N VAL A 22 7.35 -8.37 -9.56
CA VAL A 22 7.20 -7.84 -8.21
C VAL A 22 8.27 -6.77 -7.97
N PHE A 23 7.85 -5.60 -7.51
CA PHE A 23 8.72 -4.49 -7.16
C PHE A 23 8.90 -4.42 -5.65
N VAL A 24 10.14 -4.29 -5.18
CA VAL A 24 10.48 -4.11 -3.76
C VAL A 24 11.36 -2.87 -3.62
N LEU A 25 10.87 -1.89 -2.85
CA LEU A 25 11.61 -0.64 -2.60
C LEU A 25 12.69 -0.86 -1.54
N ASN A 26 13.92 -0.54 -1.86
CA ASN A 26 15.07 -0.60 -0.95
C ASN A 26 15.39 0.81 -0.46
N SER A 27 14.74 1.25 0.62
CA SER A 27 14.74 2.65 1.05
C SER A 27 16.13 3.21 1.34
N LEU A 28 17.01 2.42 1.95
CA LEU A 28 18.38 2.86 2.26
C LEU A 28 19.36 2.73 1.08
N ASP A 29 19.00 2.01 0.03
CA ASP A 29 19.87 1.85 -1.16
C ASP A 29 19.44 2.76 -2.33
N GLY A 30 18.30 3.46 -2.24
CA GLY A 30 17.82 4.35 -3.30
C GLY A 30 17.50 3.62 -4.61
N ASN A 31 16.94 2.42 -4.53
CA ASN A 31 16.63 1.62 -5.70
C ASN A 31 15.43 0.68 -5.48
N VAL A 32 14.99 0.06 -6.57
CA VAL A 32 13.90 -0.93 -6.59
C VAL A 32 14.46 -2.26 -7.07
N SER A 33 14.30 -3.31 -6.28
CA SER A 33 14.51 -4.70 -6.73
C SER A 33 13.32 -5.15 -7.59
N VAL A 34 13.60 -5.72 -8.75
CA VAL A 34 12.62 -6.32 -9.68
C VAL A 34 12.73 -7.82 -9.58
N ILE A 35 11.68 -8.48 -9.12
CA ILE A 35 11.64 -9.93 -8.90
C ILE A 35 10.75 -10.57 -9.96
N ASP A 36 11.23 -11.61 -10.60
CA ASP A 36 10.44 -12.47 -11.47
C ASP A 36 9.58 -13.40 -10.61
N PRO A 37 8.23 -13.34 -10.72
CA PRO A 37 7.34 -14.13 -9.88
C PRO A 37 7.25 -15.62 -10.28
N VAL A 38 7.89 -16.04 -11.37
CA VAL A 38 7.96 -17.45 -11.80
C VAL A 38 9.18 -18.11 -11.20
N SER A 39 10.35 -17.54 -11.44
CA SER A 39 11.63 -18.07 -10.92
C SER A 39 11.90 -17.66 -9.47
N TRP A 40 11.23 -16.63 -8.97
CA TRP A 40 11.47 -16.00 -7.67
C TRP A 40 12.92 -15.53 -7.49
N THR A 41 13.47 -14.92 -8.53
CA THR A 41 14.82 -14.35 -8.52
C THR A 41 14.78 -12.85 -8.80
N GLU A 42 15.71 -12.11 -8.21
CA GLU A 42 15.94 -10.72 -8.57
C GLU A 42 16.56 -10.65 -9.95
N THR A 43 15.86 -10.03 -10.91
CA THR A 43 16.33 -9.93 -12.32
C THR A 43 17.12 -8.67 -12.57
N LYS A 44 16.80 -7.58 -11.87
CA LYS A 44 17.51 -6.30 -11.95
C LYS A 44 17.21 -5.39 -10.77
N ARG A 45 18.02 -4.34 -10.61
CA ARG A 45 17.75 -3.19 -9.74
C ARG A 45 17.60 -1.92 -10.55
N ILE A 46 16.60 -1.14 -10.22
CA ILE A 46 16.30 0.13 -10.87
C ILE A 46 16.74 1.24 -9.92
N PRO A 47 17.75 2.06 -10.26
CA PRO A 47 18.05 3.25 -9.49
C PRO A 47 16.85 4.20 -9.48
N THR A 48 16.56 4.79 -8.31
CA THR A 48 15.53 5.80 -8.12
C THR A 48 16.11 7.02 -7.40
N GLY A 49 15.29 7.87 -6.86
CA GLY A 49 15.74 8.90 -5.91
C GLY A 49 16.07 8.31 -4.54
N LYS A 50 16.47 9.17 -3.61
CA LYS A 50 16.81 8.78 -2.24
C LYS A 50 15.54 8.44 -1.45
N GLU A 51 15.62 7.37 -0.66
CA GLU A 51 14.56 6.86 0.17
C GLU A 51 13.25 6.58 -0.61
N PRO A 52 13.27 5.65 -1.58
CA PRO A 52 12.02 5.16 -2.17
C PRO A 52 11.19 4.49 -1.06
N HIS A 53 9.96 4.98 -0.85
CA HIS A 53 9.17 4.58 0.32
C HIS A 53 7.88 3.86 -0.04
N HIS A 54 7.02 4.45 -0.86
CA HIS A 54 5.77 3.85 -1.31
C HIS A 54 5.66 3.78 -2.82
N LEU A 55 4.82 2.82 -3.28
CA LEU A 55 4.46 2.65 -4.71
C LEU A 55 2.96 2.83 -4.88
N TYR A 56 2.58 3.41 -6.01
CA TYR A 56 1.18 3.54 -6.39
C TYR A 56 0.99 3.47 -7.90
N LEU A 57 -0.03 2.74 -8.35
CA LEU A 57 -0.39 2.66 -9.76
C LEU A 57 -1.07 3.94 -10.23
N THR A 58 -0.71 4.44 -11.42
CA THR A 58 -1.46 5.54 -12.05
C THR A 58 -2.87 5.10 -12.44
N PRO A 59 -3.84 6.02 -12.50
CA PRO A 59 -5.22 5.67 -12.84
C PRO A 59 -5.41 4.97 -14.20
N ASP A 60 -4.52 5.22 -15.15
CA ASP A 60 -4.51 4.59 -16.48
C ASP A 60 -3.73 3.26 -16.52
N GLU A 61 -3.23 2.80 -15.38
CA GLU A 61 -2.44 1.58 -15.17
C GLU A 61 -1.14 1.48 -16.00
N LYS A 62 -0.68 2.58 -16.58
CA LYS A 62 0.54 2.59 -17.42
C LYS A 62 1.83 2.77 -16.65
N SER A 63 1.73 3.25 -15.40
CA SER A 63 2.91 3.49 -14.56
C SER A 63 2.67 3.08 -13.11
N VAL A 64 3.68 2.50 -12.48
CA VAL A 64 3.80 2.50 -11.04
C VAL A 64 4.70 3.66 -10.62
N ILE A 65 4.20 4.49 -9.71
CA ILE A 65 4.92 5.65 -9.17
C ILE A 65 5.68 5.21 -7.93
N VAL A 66 6.96 5.51 -7.88
CA VAL A 66 7.81 5.36 -6.69
C VAL A 66 8.02 6.74 -6.08
N ALA A 67 7.62 6.89 -4.83
CA ALA A 67 7.82 8.10 -4.04
C ALA A 67 9.23 8.11 -3.43
N ASN A 68 10.06 9.08 -3.80
CA ASN A 68 11.45 9.22 -3.34
C ASN A 68 11.53 10.36 -2.32
N ALA A 69 11.26 10.03 -1.05
CA ALA A 69 11.00 11.01 0.00
C ALA A 69 12.17 11.97 0.27
N LEU A 70 13.43 11.51 0.21
CA LEU A 70 14.61 12.34 0.46
C LEU A 70 15.22 13.00 -0.79
N SER A 71 14.57 12.90 -1.94
CA SER A 71 15.02 13.59 -3.15
C SER A 71 13.90 14.35 -3.85
N ASP A 72 12.80 14.61 -3.15
CA ASP A 72 11.69 15.45 -3.63
C ASP A 72 11.26 15.08 -5.05
N SER A 73 11.09 13.79 -5.30
CA SER A 73 10.84 13.30 -6.66
C SER A 73 9.95 12.06 -6.71
N LEU A 74 9.33 11.85 -7.87
CA LEU A 74 8.57 10.66 -8.21
C LEU A 74 9.22 9.99 -9.42
N THR A 75 9.50 8.69 -9.32
CA THR A 75 9.97 7.87 -10.46
C THR A 75 8.81 7.04 -10.99
N PHE A 76 8.55 7.15 -12.30
CA PHE A 76 7.51 6.42 -13.01
C PHE A 76 8.12 5.22 -13.72
N ILE A 77 7.62 4.03 -13.46
CA ILE A 77 8.12 2.77 -13.99
C ILE A 77 6.96 2.04 -14.68
N ASP A 78 7.22 1.50 -15.88
CA ASP A 78 6.27 0.61 -16.54
C ASP A 78 6.06 -0.66 -15.69
N PRO A 79 4.82 -0.96 -15.26
CA PRO A 79 4.56 -2.04 -14.32
C PRO A 79 4.76 -3.45 -14.90
N ARG A 80 4.89 -3.60 -16.23
CA ARG A 80 5.08 -4.90 -16.89
C ARG A 80 6.52 -5.12 -17.31
N THR A 81 7.15 -4.09 -17.90
CA THR A 81 8.52 -4.20 -18.43
C THR A 81 9.58 -3.79 -17.43
N ALA A 82 9.15 -3.15 -16.33
CA ALA A 82 10.04 -2.56 -15.34
C ALA A 82 11.06 -1.55 -15.95
N GLN A 83 10.66 -0.82 -16.99
CA GLN A 83 11.44 0.26 -17.56
C GLN A 83 11.08 1.59 -16.88
N VAL A 84 12.10 2.37 -16.53
CA VAL A 84 11.88 3.75 -16.07
C VAL A 84 11.36 4.56 -17.24
N GLN A 85 10.21 5.18 -17.07
CA GLN A 85 9.57 6.02 -18.09
C GLN A 85 10.01 7.47 -17.95
N ARG A 86 10.02 7.97 -16.69
CA ARG A 86 10.42 9.34 -16.35
C ARG A 86 10.64 9.50 -14.84
N THR A 87 11.30 10.61 -14.46
CA THR A 87 11.36 11.11 -13.09
C THR A 87 10.88 12.54 -13.06
N VAL A 88 9.99 12.86 -12.12
CA VAL A 88 9.46 14.20 -11.88
C VAL A 88 10.05 14.72 -10.58
N THR A 89 10.65 15.90 -10.59
CA THR A 89 11.23 16.56 -9.43
C THR A 89 10.32 17.69 -8.92
N GLY A 90 10.58 18.20 -7.71
CA GLY A 90 9.83 19.30 -7.12
C GLY A 90 8.56 18.87 -6.40
N ILE A 91 8.36 17.58 -6.22
CA ILE A 91 7.33 17.01 -5.33
C ILE A 91 7.97 16.84 -3.96
N LEU A 92 7.67 17.74 -3.04
CA LEU A 92 8.39 17.82 -1.76
C LEU A 92 8.07 16.68 -0.83
N ASP A 93 9.09 15.99 -0.34
CA ASP A 93 9.03 14.93 0.68
C ASP A 93 7.87 13.93 0.46
N PRO A 94 7.75 13.32 -0.72
CA PRO A 94 6.66 12.39 -1.00
C PRO A 94 6.88 11.10 -0.19
N TYR A 95 6.15 10.94 0.90
CA TYR A 95 6.25 9.75 1.75
C TYR A 95 5.23 8.71 1.34
N GLN A 96 3.93 8.97 1.53
CA GLN A 96 2.84 8.16 0.99
C GLN A 96 2.00 9.00 0.03
N LEU A 97 1.41 8.34 -0.94
CA LEU A 97 0.64 8.97 -2.00
C LEU A 97 -0.57 8.12 -2.38
N ARG A 98 -1.67 8.79 -2.76
CA ARG A 98 -2.89 8.10 -3.20
C ARG A 98 -3.69 8.96 -4.17
N PHE A 99 -4.25 8.32 -5.19
CA PHE A 99 -5.26 8.95 -6.05
C PHE A 99 -6.63 8.84 -5.39
N SER A 100 -7.48 9.87 -5.55
CA SER A 100 -8.89 9.76 -5.21
C SER A 100 -9.59 8.78 -6.15
N PRO A 101 -10.63 8.04 -5.71
CA PRO A 101 -11.37 7.12 -6.57
C PRO A 101 -11.93 7.75 -7.85
N ASP A 102 -12.32 9.04 -7.83
CA ASP A 102 -12.75 9.80 -9.02
C ASP A 102 -11.60 10.31 -9.90
N MET A 103 -10.35 9.99 -9.52
CA MET A 103 -9.10 10.32 -10.23
C MET A 103 -8.81 11.81 -10.42
N LYS A 104 -9.53 12.70 -9.73
CA LYS A 104 -9.30 14.15 -9.83
C LYS A 104 -8.15 14.62 -8.98
N TRP A 105 -7.93 13.97 -7.84
CA TRP A 105 -6.97 14.39 -6.84
C TRP A 105 -5.87 13.35 -6.68
N PHE A 106 -4.68 13.86 -6.53
CA PHE A 106 -3.50 13.10 -6.14
C PHE A 106 -2.98 13.68 -4.84
N VAL A 107 -3.10 12.92 -3.75
CA VAL A 107 -2.81 13.39 -2.39
C VAL A 107 -1.50 12.78 -1.93
N ILE A 108 -0.64 13.60 -1.37
CA ILE A 108 0.69 13.20 -0.87
C ILE A 108 0.86 13.65 0.57
N ALA A 109 1.25 12.73 1.45
CA ALA A 109 1.71 13.02 2.79
C ALA A 109 3.20 13.37 2.74
N ALA A 110 3.56 14.59 3.15
CA ALA A 110 4.94 15.06 3.27
C ALA A 110 5.39 14.92 4.74
N ASN A 111 5.98 13.77 5.03
CA ASN A 111 6.18 13.25 6.38
C ASN A 111 7.07 14.17 7.24
N ARG A 112 8.24 14.59 6.72
CA ARG A 112 9.20 15.44 7.46
C ARG A 112 8.84 16.91 7.43
N LEU A 113 8.01 17.32 6.45
CA LEU A 113 7.62 18.70 6.26
C LEU A 113 6.29 19.06 6.93
N ASN A 114 5.62 18.07 7.57
CA ASN A 114 4.41 18.27 8.36
C ASN A 114 3.25 18.92 7.58
N HIS A 115 3.06 18.50 6.34
CA HIS A 115 1.93 18.93 5.53
C HIS A 115 1.39 17.80 4.62
N VAL A 116 0.19 17.99 4.15
CA VAL A 116 -0.42 17.19 3.10
C VAL A 116 -0.60 18.06 1.87
N ASP A 117 -0.09 17.59 0.73
CA ASP A 117 -0.24 18.25 -0.55
C ASP A 117 -1.36 17.60 -1.37
N ILE A 118 -2.23 18.43 -1.92
CA ILE A 118 -3.29 18.02 -2.85
C ILE A 118 -2.92 18.52 -4.23
N TYR A 119 -2.74 17.60 -5.16
CA TYR A 119 -2.46 17.89 -6.56
C TYR A 119 -3.67 17.58 -7.43
N ARG A 120 -3.86 18.36 -8.50
CA ARG A 120 -4.68 17.95 -9.63
C ARG A 120 -3.86 17.03 -10.53
N TRP A 121 -4.51 15.97 -11.00
CA TRP A 121 -3.91 15.04 -11.95
C TRP A 121 -4.56 15.19 -13.32
N ASP A 122 -3.78 15.40 -14.38
CA ASP A 122 -4.26 15.59 -15.75
C ASP A 122 -4.11 14.33 -16.64
N GLY A 123 -3.71 13.20 -16.03
CA GLY A 123 -3.38 11.95 -16.71
C GLY A 123 -1.88 11.74 -16.88
N GLN A 124 -1.08 12.80 -16.73
CA GLN A 124 0.38 12.76 -16.84
C GLN A 124 1.09 13.52 -15.75
N ASN A 125 0.60 14.71 -15.39
CA ASN A 125 1.29 15.63 -14.50
C ASN A 125 0.48 15.91 -13.25
N ALA A 126 1.20 16.12 -12.15
CA ALA A 126 0.64 16.58 -10.90
C ALA A 126 0.88 18.09 -10.76
N THR A 127 -0.19 18.88 -10.69
CA THR A 127 -0.12 20.32 -10.43
C THR A 127 -0.61 20.59 -9.02
N LEU A 128 0.22 21.21 -8.17
CA LEU A 128 -0.14 21.53 -6.79
C LEU A 128 -1.36 22.45 -6.75
N ALA A 129 -2.45 21.96 -6.17
CA ALA A 129 -3.67 22.73 -5.97
C ALA A 129 -3.69 23.37 -4.57
N LYS A 130 -3.25 22.62 -3.54
CA LYS A 130 -3.23 23.12 -2.17
C LYS A 130 -2.19 22.39 -1.34
N ARG A 131 -1.51 23.13 -0.46
CA ARG A 131 -0.72 22.62 0.64
C ARG A 131 -1.45 22.88 1.95
N ILE A 132 -1.63 21.84 2.76
CA ILE A 132 -2.36 21.92 4.03
C ILE A 132 -1.38 21.58 5.16
N PRO A 133 -1.00 22.57 6.01
CA PRO A 133 -0.25 22.30 7.22
C PRO A 133 -1.02 21.36 8.15
N THR A 134 -0.35 20.34 8.68
CA THR A 134 -0.95 19.32 9.53
C THR A 134 -0.26 19.23 10.89
N GLY A 135 -0.52 18.16 11.63
CA GLY A 135 0.27 17.73 12.78
C GLY A 135 1.63 17.18 12.35
N LYS A 136 2.39 16.67 13.31
CA LYS A 136 3.73 16.16 13.06
C LYS A 136 3.68 14.79 12.38
N THR A 137 4.51 14.65 11.35
CA THR A 137 4.78 13.39 10.66
C THR A 137 3.51 12.78 10.05
N PRO A 138 2.84 13.47 9.08
CA PRO A 138 1.79 12.84 8.28
C PRO A 138 2.37 11.60 7.61
N SER A 139 1.76 10.44 7.88
CA SER A 139 2.32 9.14 7.51
C SER A 139 1.50 8.47 6.41
N HIS A 140 0.38 7.87 6.75
CA HIS A 140 -0.45 7.13 5.81
C HIS A 140 -1.81 7.79 5.63
N LEU A 141 -2.42 7.54 4.47
CA LEU A 141 -3.70 8.15 4.14
C LEU A 141 -4.66 7.16 3.48
N TRP A 142 -5.95 7.37 3.75
CA TRP A 142 -7.07 6.73 3.09
C TRP A 142 -8.00 7.79 2.52
N ILE A 143 -8.56 7.54 1.34
CA ILE A 143 -9.58 8.41 0.73
C ILE A 143 -10.86 7.60 0.61
N ASP A 144 -11.99 8.17 1.05
CA ASP A 144 -13.29 7.53 0.98
C ASP A 144 -13.71 7.21 -0.47
N SER A 145 -14.64 6.26 -0.63
CA SER A 145 -15.10 5.82 -1.95
C SER A 145 -15.75 6.94 -2.79
N GLN A 146 -16.22 7.99 -2.12
CA GLN A 146 -16.85 9.15 -2.75
C GLN A 146 -15.87 10.26 -3.12
N SER A 147 -14.56 10.07 -2.86
CA SER A 147 -13.51 11.07 -3.13
C SER A 147 -13.71 12.39 -2.40
N LYS A 148 -14.34 12.36 -1.23
CA LYS A 148 -14.67 13.56 -0.45
C LYS A 148 -13.66 13.83 0.66
N ILE A 149 -13.32 12.81 1.44
CA ILE A 149 -12.50 12.95 2.64
C ILE A 149 -11.23 12.10 2.51
N ALA A 150 -10.09 12.75 2.73
CA ALA A 150 -8.82 12.07 2.98
C ALA A 150 -8.58 12.01 4.50
N TRP A 151 -8.45 10.80 5.02
CA TRP A 151 -8.07 10.52 6.40
C TRP A 151 -6.56 10.28 6.46
N VAL A 152 -5.86 10.99 7.33
CA VAL A 152 -4.39 10.92 7.39
C VAL A 152 -3.94 10.75 8.84
N SER A 153 -3.09 9.74 9.10
CA SER A 153 -2.46 9.52 10.39
C SER A 153 -1.25 10.45 10.57
N MET A 154 -1.13 11.04 11.78
CA MET A 154 -0.02 11.91 12.19
C MET A 154 0.82 11.17 13.23
N GLN A 155 1.90 10.56 12.79
CA GLN A 155 2.66 9.58 13.59
C GLN A 155 3.26 10.16 14.88
N ASP A 156 3.80 11.39 14.84
CA ASP A 156 4.51 11.99 15.96
C ASP A 156 3.67 13.01 16.75
N SER A 157 2.41 13.22 16.35
CA SER A 157 1.44 14.00 17.12
C SER A 157 0.23 13.19 17.57
N ASP A 158 0.24 11.87 17.31
CA ASP A 158 -0.81 10.94 17.75
C ASP A 158 -2.22 11.39 17.34
N GLU A 159 -2.36 11.85 16.09
CA GLU A 159 -3.62 12.39 15.58
C GLU A 159 -4.09 11.63 14.33
N LEU A 160 -5.39 11.60 14.15
CA LEU A 160 -6.06 11.33 12.87
C LEU A 160 -6.69 12.63 12.39
N VAL A 161 -6.40 13.04 11.16
CA VAL A 161 -6.99 14.23 10.57
C VAL A 161 -7.89 13.89 9.39
N ALA A 162 -8.99 14.65 9.24
CA ALA A 162 -9.86 14.60 8.09
C ALA A 162 -9.66 15.84 7.22
N ILE A 163 -9.40 15.64 5.93
CA ILE A 163 -9.23 16.69 4.93
C ILE A 163 -10.32 16.55 3.88
N ASP A 164 -11.09 17.59 3.67
CA ASP A 164 -12.10 17.67 2.60
C ASP A 164 -11.41 18.03 1.28
N LEU A 165 -11.47 17.10 0.32
CA LEU A 165 -10.83 17.26 -0.98
C LEU A 165 -11.54 18.28 -1.88
N GLY A 166 -12.84 18.44 -1.74
CA GLY A 166 -13.62 19.40 -2.53
C GLY A 166 -13.30 20.84 -2.16
N THR A 167 -13.26 21.15 -0.86
CA THR A 167 -12.93 22.50 -0.34
C THR A 167 -11.44 22.66 -0.06
N GLN A 168 -10.66 21.59 -0.07
CA GLN A 168 -9.23 21.55 0.23
C GLN A 168 -8.90 22.16 1.60
N THR A 169 -9.69 21.76 2.60
CA THR A 169 -9.55 22.27 3.97
C THR A 169 -9.50 21.13 4.99
N LEU A 170 -8.73 21.34 6.04
CA LEU A 170 -8.72 20.46 7.20
C LEU A 170 -10.04 20.61 7.95
N LYS A 171 -10.78 19.52 8.17
CA LYS A 171 -12.09 19.49 8.84
C LYS A 171 -12.01 19.12 10.30
N SER A 172 -11.13 18.20 10.64
CA SER A 172 -10.98 17.78 12.04
C SER A 172 -9.57 17.32 12.35
N ARG A 173 -9.26 17.38 13.64
CA ARG A 173 -8.12 16.73 14.29
C ARG A 173 -8.65 15.93 15.47
N THR A 174 -8.31 14.66 15.54
CA THR A 174 -8.75 13.79 16.62
C THR A 174 -7.54 13.11 17.21
N GLN A 175 -7.36 13.25 18.53
CA GLN A 175 -6.34 12.53 19.26
C GLN A 175 -6.67 11.05 19.25
N ILE A 176 -5.70 10.22 18.90
CA ILE A 176 -5.83 8.76 18.81
C ILE A 176 -4.69 8.07 19.55
N GLY A 177 -4.60 6.75 19.46
CA GLY A 177 -3.51 6.00 20.07
C GLY A 177 -2.14 6.39 19.54
N SER A 178 -1.10 6.15 20.35
CA SER A 178 0.25 6.65 20.08
C SER A 178 0.94 5.93 18.91
N VAL A 179 1.72 6.70 18.18
CA VAL A 179 2.49 6.25 16.99
C VAL A 179 1.59 5.58 15.95
N PRO A 180 0.51 6.25 15.47
CA PRO A 180 -0.34 5.70 14.44
C PRO A 180 0.45 5.58 13.12
N ALA A 181 0.30 4.44 12.46
CA ALA A 181 0.94 4.14 11.19
C ALA A 181 -0.10 4.11 10.07
N ASP A 182 -0.39 2.93 9.52
CA ASP A 182 -1.28 2.81 8.36
C ASP A 182 -2.75 2.95 8.73
N VAL A 183 -3.55 3.32 7.74
CA VAL A 183 -5.00 3.48 7.84
C VAL A 183 -5.70 2.70 6.73
N PHE A 184 -6.78 2.01 7.08
CA PHE A 184 -7.59 1.20 6.16
C PHE A 184 -9.08 1.48 6.39
N GLY A 185 -9.75 2.04 5.37
CA GLY A 185 -11.20 2.22 5.40
C GLY A 185 -11.94 0.98 4.95
N THR A 186 -13.05 0.64 5.62
CA THR A 186 -13.92 -0.43 5.17
C THR A 186 -14.59 -0.06 3.84
N PRO A 187 -14.92 -1.04 2.97
CA PRO A 187 -15.48 -0.76 1.65
C PRO A 187 -16.83 0.00 1.65
N ASP A 188 -17.51 0.02 2.79
CA ASP A 188 -18.78 0.74 2.99
C ASP A 188 -18.59 2.16 3.58
N ASP A 189 -17.34 2.61 3.73
CA ASP A 189 -16.93 3.89 4.32
C ASP A 189 -17.47 4.15 5.74
N LYS A 190 -17.85 3.11 6.48
CA LYS A 190 -18.35 3.29 7.85
C LYS A 190 -17.24 3.33 8.89
N PHE A 191 -16.21 2.52 8.69
CA PHE A 191 -15.15 2.39 9.67
C PHE A 191 -13.78 2.64 9.04
N LEU A 192 -12.90 3.21 9.85
CA LEU A 192 -11.48 3.34 9.58
C LEU A 192 -10.70 2.56 10.63
N LEU A 193 -9.90 1.62 10.18
CA LEU A 193 -8.93 0.91 11.01
C LEU A 193 -7.63 1.69 10.99
N VAL A 194 -7.04 1.92 12.15
CA VAL A 194 -5.75 2.59 12.32
C VAL A 194 -4.79 1.63 13.01
N ALA A 195 -3.69 1.32 12.38
CA ALA A 195 -2.61 0.54 13.00
C ALA A 195 -1.85 1.43 13.97
N VAL A 196 -1.82 1.06 15.26
CA VAL A 196 -1.23 1.86 16.33
C VAL A 196 -0.03 1.12 16.92
N MET A 197 1.18 1.57 16.57
CA MET A 197 2.41 0.90 16.96
C MET A 197 2.70 1.03 18.46
N GLY A 198 2.28 2.12 19.09
CA GLY A 198 2.61 2.45 20.47
C GLY A 198 1.88 1.61 21.53
N HIS A 199 0.76 0.93 21.15
CA HIS A 199 0.05 0.04 22.08
C HIS A 199 -0.30 -1.33 21.46
N ASP A 200 0.42 -1.74 20.42
CA ASP A 200 0.34 -3.09 19.87
C ASP A 200 -1.08 -3.50 19.45
N GLY A 201 -1.73 -2.69 18.62
CA GLY A 201 -3.11 -2.97 18.21
C GLY A 201 -3.60 -2.14 17.05
N VAL A 202 -4.86 -2.40 16.71
CA VAL A 202 -5.61 -1.67 15.69
C VAL A 202 -6.80 -0.99 16.38
N GLU A 203 -6.91 0.32 16.22
CA GLU A 203 -8.08 1.08 16.63
C GLU A 203 -9.07 1.18 15.48
N VAL A 204 -10.36 0.98 15.77
CA VAL A 204 -11.46 1.07 14.80
C VAL A 204 -12.29 2.30 15.13
N TYR A 205 -12.39 3.18 14.16
CA TYR A 205 -13.14 4.43 14.26
C TYR A 205 -14.38 4.41 13.37
N ASP A 206 -15.52 4.82 13.92
CA ASP A 206 -16.69 5.21 13.12
C ASP A 206 -16.40 6.55 12.46
N ILE A 207 -16.41 6.54 11.12
CA ILE A 207 -16.13 7.70 10.26
C ILE A 207 -17.37 8.19 9.50
N SER A 208 -18.56 7.88 9.97
CA SER A 208 -19.82 8.39 9.39
C SER A 208 -19.92 9.92 9.42
N THR A 209 -19.08 10.55 10.23
CA THR A 209 -18.88 12.01 10.27
C THR A 209 -17.39 12.34 10.22
N VAL A 210 -17.04 13.60 9.91
CA VAL A 210 -15.65 14.08 9.94
C VAL A 210 -15.05 14.15 11.37
N GLN A 211 -15.83 13.86 12.41
CA GLN A 211 -15.37 13.69 13.80
C GLN A 211 -15.35 12.18 14.10
N PRO A 212 -14.23 11.48 13.89
CA PRO A 212 -14.16 10.03 14.06
C PRO A 212 -14.34 9.66 15.53
N LYS A 213 -15.05 8.55 15.79
CA LYS A 213 -15.30 8.05 17.14
C LYS A 213 -14.70 6.67 17.31
N LEU A 214 -13.85 6.48 18.30
CA LEU A 214 -13.32 5.17 18.64
C LEU A 214 -14.48 4.23 19.04
N VAL A 215 -14.62 3.11 18.34
CA VAL A 215 -15.64 2.10 18.63
C VAL A 215 -15.04 0.81 19.19
N LYS A 216 -13.79 0.52 18.85
CA LYS A 216 -13.10 -0.69 19.32
C LYS A 216 -11.59 -0.58 19.20
N THR A 217 -10.88 -1.24 20.12
CA THR A 217 -9.46 -1.57 19.99
C THR A 217 -9.33 -3.08 19.81
N ILE A 218 -8.58 -3.49 18.79
CA ILE A 218 -8.32 -4.89 18.45
C ILE A 218 -6.87 -5.17 18.81
N PRO A 219 -6.57 -5.96 19.86
CA PRO A 219 -5.19 -6.35 20.15
C PRO A 219 -4.61 -7.19 19.01
N THR A 220 -3.35 -6.92 18.64
CA THR A 220 -2.59 -7.66 17.62
C THR A 220 -1.21 -8.01 18.17
N GLY A 221 -0.30 -8.49 17.33
CA GLY A 221 1.11 -8.59 17.69
C GLY A 221 1.77 -7.23 17.82
N LYS A 222 3.00 -7.19 18.33
CA LYS A 222 3.73 -5.95 18.66
C LYS A 222 4.04 -5.11 17.43
N GLY A 223 3.71 -3.83 17.52
CA GLY A 223 4.02 -2.82 16.50
C GLY A 223 3.19 -2.98 15.24
N ALA A 224 1.85 -2.97 15.35
CA ALA A 224 0.92 -2.96 14.23
C ALA A 224 1.26 -1.82 13.26
N HIS A 225 1.50 -2.14 11.95
CA HIS A 225 2.11 -1.17 11.06
C HIS A 225 1.40 -0.98 9.72
N ALA A 226 1.31 -1.99 8.88
CA ALA A 226 0.80 -1.84 7.52
C ALA A 226 -0.36 -2.81 7.24
N PHE A 227 -1.39 -2.33 6.56
CA PHE A 227 -2.54 -3.11 6.17
C PHE A 227 -2.45 -3.63 4.73
N ARG A 228 -3.05 -4.81 4.50
CA ARG A 228 -3.32 -5.33 3.17
C ARG A 228 -4.62 -6.14 3.17
N ALA A 229 -5.65 -5.65 2.48
CA ALA A 229 -6.90 -6.40 2.31
C ALA A 229 -6.66 -7.73 1.58
N LEU A 230 -7.38 -8.78 1.96
CA LEU A 230 -7.32 -10.07 1.27
C LEU A 230 -8.07 -10.08 -0.08
N GLY A 231 -8.88 -9.06 -0.35
CA GLY A 231 -9.69 -8.94 -1.56
C GLY A 231 -11.04 -9.67 -1.48
N ASP A 232 -11.38 -10.21 -0.34
CA ASP A 232 -12.63 -10.92 -0.05
C ASP A 232 -13.71 -10.03 0.58
N LYS A 233 -13.45 -8.73 0.70
CA LYS A 233 -14.31 -7.71 1.33
C LYS A 233 -14.69 -8.03 2.78
N ARG A 234 -13.83 -8.72 3.49
CA ARG A 234 -14.05 -9.10 4.89
C ARG A 234 -12.78 -9.10 5.71
N HIS A 235 -11.66 -9.51 5.15
CA HIS A 235 -10.44 -9.67 5.90
C HIS A 235 -9.35 -8.70 5.47
N VAL A 236 -8.62 -8.23 6.44
CA VAL A 236 -7.41 -7.43 6.24
C VAL A 236 -6.26 -8.01 7.07
N LEU A 237 -5.10 -8.06 6.47
CA LEU A 237 -3.86 -8.38 7.17
C LEU A 237 -3.28 -7.12 7.78
N VAL A 238 -2.67 -7.23 8.95
CA VAL A 238 -1.81 -6.19 9.53
C VAL A 238 -0.45 -6.79 9.88
N SER A 239 0.62 -6.15 9.42
CA SER A 239 1.98 -6.53 9.79
C SER A 239 2.30 -6.01 11.19
N ASN A 240 2.81 -6.88 12.05
CA ASN A 240 3.28 -6.55 13.39
C ASN A 240 4.80 -6.42 13.35
N ARG A 241 5.31 -5.23 13.02
CA ARG A 241 6.72 -5.00 12.66
C ARG A 241 7.69 -5.41 13.76
N VAL A 242 7.37 -5.11 15.02
CA VAL A 242 8.21 -5.41 16.17
C VAL A 242 8.06 -6.86 16.63
N GLY A 243 6.83 -7.40 16.54
CA GLY A 243 6.50 -8.77 16.94
C GLY A 243 6.94 -9.83 15.93
N ASN A 244 7.32 -9.45 14.70
CA ASN A 244 7.64 -10.38 13.62
C ASN A 244 6.49 -11.35 13.32
N SER A 245 5.25 -10.84 13.35
CA SER A 245 4.05 -11.62 13.04
C SER A 245 3.13 -10.87 12.08
N ILE A 246 2.12 -11.55 11.59
CA ILE A 246 1.04 -10.97 10.79
C ILE A 246 -0.27 -11.40 11.42
N SER A 247 -1.13 -10.44 11.72
CA SER A 247 -2.49 -10.69 12.21
C SER A 247 -3.49 -10.55 11.07
N GLN A 248 -4.43 -11.49 10.97
CA GLN A 248 -5.57 -11.42 10.07
C GLN A 248 -6.79 -10.95 10.86
N ILE A 249 -7.38 -9.85 10.45
CA ILE A 249 -8.54 -9.24 11.10
C ILE A 249 -9.77 -9.46 10.21
N ASP A 250 -10.85 -9.97 10.79
CA ASP A 250 -12.20 -9.89 10.23
C ASP A 250 -12.79 -8.53 10.65
N TYR A 251 -12.83 -7.58 9.73
CA TYR A 251 -13.30 -6.24 10.07
C TYR A 251 -14.83 -6.12 10.17
N LEU A 252 -15.60 -7.12 9.72
CA LEU A 252 -17.04 -7.15 9.97
C LEU A 252 -17.34 -7.53 11.42
N ASN A 253 -16.54 -8.43 12.00
CA ASN A 253 -16.64 -8.84 13.40
C ASN A 253 -15.70 -8.06 14.33
N MET A 254 -14.83 -7.21 13.75
CA MET A 254 -13.83 -6.39 14.46
C MET A 254 -12.97 -7.23 15.41
N GLY A 255 -12.34 -8.27 14.90
CA GLY A 255 -11.51 -9.17 15.71
C GLY A 255 -10.43 -9.89 14.90
N VAL A 256 -9.35 -10.28 15.60
CA VAL A 256 -8.31 -11.13 15.02
C VAL A 256 -8.86 -12.56 14.89
N VAL A 257 -8.81 -13.09 13.67
CA VAL A 257 -9.20 -14.47 13.36
C VAL A 257 -8.00 -15.40 13.24
N ALA A 258 -6.83 -14.84 13.02
CA ALA A 258 -5.58 -15.57 12.99
C ALA A 258 -4.40 -14.63 13.26
N GLU A 259 -3.37 -15.18 13.90
CA GLU A 259 -2.04 -14.58 13.96
C GLU A 259 -1.02 -15.69 13.65
N PHE A 260 -0.02 -15.35 12.84
CA PHE A 260 0.99 -16.29 12.40
C PHE A 260 2.37 -15.62 12.28
N PRO A 261 3.47 -16.40 12.38
CA PRO A 261 4.81 -15.87 12.24
C PRO A 261 5.02 -15.18 10.90
N GLY A 262 5.55 -13.97 10.95
CA GLY A 262 6.05 -13.20 9.81
C GLY A 262 7.57 -13.24 9.71
N PRO A 263 8.15 -12.58 8.71
CA PRO A 263 9.60 -12.40 8.64
C PRO A 263 10.10 -11.40 9.70
N SER A 264 11.43 -11.24 9.79
CA SER A 264 12.01 -10.22 10.65
C SER A 264 11.71 -8.81 10.13
N GLY A 265 10.96 -8.03 10.92
CA GLY A 265 10.48 -6.70 10.58
C GLY A 265 9.54 -6.70 9.37
N PRO A 266 8.36 -7.36 9.43
CA PRO A 266 7.39 -7.30 8.35
C PRO A 266 6.90 -5.87 8.17
N ASP A 267 6.94 -5.40 6.94
CA ASP A 267 6.57 -4.05 6.56
C ASP A 267 5.35 -4.06 5.62
N CYS A 268 5.37 -3.35 4.51
CA CYS A 268 4.29 -3.40 3.53
C CYS A 268 4.13 -4.81 2.95
N MET A 269 2.90 -5.11 2.58
CA MET A 269 2.50 -6.40 2.00
C MET A 269 1.76 -6.20 0.70
N ASP A 270 1.84 -7.19 -0.18
CA ASP A 270 0.94 -7.36 -1.32
C ASP A 270 0.46 -8.80 -1.42
N ILE A 271 -0.56 -9.07 -2.22
CA ILE A 271 -1.13 -10.40 -2.41
C ILE A 271 -1.24 -10.66 -3.91
N THR A 272 -0.79 -11.83 -4.35
CA THR A 272 -0.89 -12.26 -5.73
C THR A 272 -2.34 -12.33 -6.22
N ALA A 273 -2.58 -12.15 -7.53
CA ALA A 273 -3.91 -12.04 -8.11
C ALA A 273 -4.82 -13.26 -7.85
N ASP A 274 -4.23 -14.44 -7.68
CA ASP A 274 -4.94 -15.67 -7.32
C ASP A 274 -5.38 -15.72 -5.85
N GLY A 275 -4.98 -14.73 -5.04
CA GLY A 275 -5.30 -14.66 -3.62
C GLY A 275 -4.59 -15.72 -2.76
N GLN A 276 -3.55 -16.40 -3.28
CA GLN A 276 -2.93 -17.52 -2.58
C GLN A 276 -1.65 -17.15 -1.84
N THR A 277 -0.99 -16.07 -2.22
CA THR A 277 0.36 -15.77 -1.73
C THR A 277 0.47 -14.33 -1.22
N ILE A 278 1.03 -14.19 -0.02
CA ILE A 278 1.41 -12.90 0.56
C ILE A 278 2.87 -12.61 0.21
N LEU A 279 3.11 -11.42 -0.30
CA LEU A 279 4.42 -10.83 -0.53
C LEU A 279 4.71 -9.85 0.59
N VAL A 280 5.77 -10.06 1.38
CA VAL A 280 6.09 -9.25 2.55
C VAL A 280 7.47 -8.63 2.40
N ALA A 281 7.57 -7.31 2.44
CA ALA A 281 8.85 -6.62 2.61
C ALA A 281 9.37 -6.90 4.03
N SER A 282 10.54 -7.56 4.11
CA SER A 282 11.13 -7.97 5.39
C SER A 282 12.27 -7.01 5.73
N ARG A 283 11.91 -5.90 6.38
CA ARG A 283 12.76 -4.71 6.55
C ARG A 283 14.11 -5.02 7.17
N TRP A 284 14.11 -5.78 8.27
CA TRP A 284 15.34 -6.08 9.00
C TRP A 284 16.10 -7.27 8.42
N ALA A 285 15.38 -8.20 7.76
CA ALA A 285 16.00 -9.34 7.08
C ALA A 285 16.59 -9.01 5.70
N LYS A 286 16.27 -7.83 5.12
CA LYS A 286 16.67 -7.43 3.76
C LYS A 286 16.22 -8.45 2.71
N LYS A 287 14.94 -8.85 2.80
CA LYS A 287 14.36 -9.88 1.94
C LYS A 287 12.96 -9.51 1.50
N LEU A 288 12.55 -10.01 0.35
CA LEU A 288 11.16 -10.28 0.04
C LEU A 288 10.84 -11.68 0.59
N THR A 289 9.83 -11.77 1.47
CA THR A 289 9.33 -13.06 1.98
C THR A 289 8.00 -13.38 1.31
N VAL A 290 7.88 -14.59 0.80
CA VAL A 290 6.70 -15.12 0.11
C VAL A 290 6.05 -16.15 1.03
N ILE A 291 4.77 -15.93 1.39
CA ILE A 291 4.03 -16.74 2.34
C ILE A 291 2.77 -17.29 1.68
N ASP A 292 2.51 -18.58 1.83
CA ASP A 292 1.26 -19.21 1.43
C ASP A 292 0.13 -18.84 2.42
N ILE A 293 -0.97 -18.30 1.91
CA ILE A 293 -2.08 -17.82 2.76
C ILE A 293 -2.78 -18.97 3.49
N ALA A 294 -3.02 -20.08 2.82
CA ALA A 294 -3.80 -21.18 3.39
C ALA A 294 -3.03 -21.90 4.50
N THR A 295 -1.75 -22.19 4.27
CA THR A 295 -0.90 -22.91 5.22
C THR A 295 -0.14 -21.99 6.18
N ARG A 296 -0.05 -20.67 5.86
CA ARG A 296 0.71 -19.65 6.62
C ARG A 296 2.20 -19.96 6.70
N LYS A 297 2.73 -20.74 5.76
CA LYS A 297 4.13 -21.13 5.70
C LYS A 297 4.91 -20.25 4.74
N VAL A 298 6.15 -19.94 5.13
CA VAL A 298 7.11 -19.28 4.24
C VAL A 298 7.47 -20.24 3.09
N LEU A 299 7.17 -19.83 1.87
CA LEU A 299 7.53 -20.54 0.63
C LEU A 299 8.93 -20.18 0.14
N ARG A 300 9.25 -18.89 0.18
CA ARG A 300 10.50 -18.34 -0.35
C ARG A 300 10.97 -17.13 0.45
N GLN A 301 12.27 -16.90 0.41
CA GLN A 301 12.90 -15.67 0.90
C GLN A 301 13.95 -15.23 -0.12
N ILE A 302 13.71 -14.12 -0.77
CA ILE A 302 14.54 -13.59 -1.85
C ILE A 302 15.36 -12.42 -1.29
N PRO A 303 16.70 -12.46 -1.33
CA PRO A 303 17.52 -11.32 -0.92
C PRO A 303 17.22 -10.10 -1.81
N VAL A 304 17.09 -8.92 -1.19
CA VAL A 304 16.89 -7.63 -1.84
C VAL A 304 17.85 -6.59 -1.24
N GLY A 305 17.63 -5.30 -1.50
CA GLY A 305 18.47 -4.25 -0.91
C GLY A 305 18.17 -3.97 0.55
N LYS A 306 18.77 -2.89 1.07
CA LYS A 306 18.68 -2.49 2.47
C LYS A 306 17.37 -1.79 2.78
N SER A 307 16.80 -2.12 3.95
CA SER A 307 15.55 -1.54 4.45
C SER A 307 14.42 -1.64 3.42
N PRO A 308 14.06 -2.85 2.93
CA PRO A 308 12.92 -3.00 2.05
C PRO A 308 11.66 -2.54 2.76
N HIS A 309 10.85 -1.70 2.06
CA HIS A 309 9.64 -1.10 2.61
C HIS A 309 8.43 -1.44 1.73
N GLY A 310 8.23 -0.72 0.64
CA GLY A 310 7.13 -0.98 -0.27
C GLY A 310 7.34 -2.27 -1.07
N VAL A 311 6.27 -3.04 -1.22
CA VAL A 311 6.18 -4.17 -2.15
C VAL A 311 4.91 -4.05 -2.99
N TRP A 312 5.01 -4.36 -4.27
CA TRP A 312 3.89 -4.20 -5.18
C TRP A 312 4.06 -5.05 -6.44
N THR A 313 2.95 -5.55 -6.98
CA THR A 313 2.87 -6.15 -8.31
C THR A 313 1.61 -5.69 -9.02
N LEU A 314 1.61 -5.63 -10.35
CA LEU A 314 0.41 -5.32 -11.14
C LEU A 314 -0.62 -6.45 -11.04
N ASP A 315 -0.15 -7.68 -11.00
CA ASP A 315 -1.02 -8.87 -10.89
C ASP A 315 -1.27 -9.19 -9.40
N HIS A 316 -2.02 -8.30 -8.73
CA HIS A 316 -2.37 -8.41 -7.31
C HIS A 316 -3.87 -8.68 -7.11
N ALA A 317 -4.22 -9.27 -5.96
CA ALA A 317 -5.61 -9.39 -5.51
C ALA A 317 -6.23 -7.99 -5.25
N PRO A 318 -7.56 -7.84 -5.31
CA PRO A 318 -8.24 -6.59 -4.98
C PRO A 318 -7.76 -6.03 -3.63
N ARG A 319 -7.79 -4.69 -3.49
CA ARG A 319 -7.30 -3.98 -2.29
C ARG A 319 -8.44 -3.46 -1.38
N ASN A 320 -9.64 -3.96 -1.61
CA ASN A 320 -10.87 -3.62 -0.89
C ASN A 320 -11.73 -4.85 -0.57
#